data_18cd0d44349b709618295382e4fb2cbf
#
_entry.id   18cd0d44349b709618295382e4fb2cbf
#
_cell.length_a   1.000
_cell.length_b   1.000
_cell.length_c   1.000
_cell.angle_alpha   90.00
_cell.angle_beta   90.00
_cell.angle_gamma   90.00
#
_symmetry.space_group_name_H-M   'P 1'
#
loop_
_entity.id
_entity.type
_entity.pdbx_description
1 polymer ?
#
loop_
_entity_poly.entity_id
_entity_poly.type
_entity_poly.pdbx_seq_one_letter_code
_entity_poly.pdbx_strand_id
1 'polypeptide(L)' 'MKEKDLIHLGFEKQDVGTDNGFYYYTLDIEDFCLITNASDEEKWKVYIFDYNGFEFTDLLQLVKFIKILKSAVKRK' A
#
# COMPACT_ATOMS: atom_id res chain seq x y z
N MET A 1 6.62 -9.77 -0.60
CA MET A 1 6.59 -8.47 0.09
C MET A 1 6.31 -8.70 1.56
N LYS A 2 7.09 -8.07 2.42
CA LYS A 2 6.97 -8.25 3.87
C LYS A 2 6.44 -6.98 4.51
N GLU A 3 5.91 -7.12 5.72
CA GLU A 3 5.35 -5.99 6.44
C GLU A 3 6.36 -4.86 6.63
N LYS A 4 7.60 -5.20 6.96
CA LYS A 4 8.65 -4.19 7.15
C LYS A 4 8.93 -3.41 5.87
N ASP A 5 8.71 -4.01 4.72
CA ASP A 5 8.90 -3.32 3.44
C ASP A 5 7.86 -2.20 3.28
N LEU A 6 6.64 -2.45 3.71
CA LEU A 6 5.59 -1.45 3.67
C LEU A 6 5.93 -0.27 4.58
N ILE A 7 6.43 -0.56 5.77
CA ILE A 7 6.83 0.47 6.73
C ILE A 7 7.95 1.31 6.16
N HIS A 8 8.94 0.69 5.54
CA HIS A 8 10.06 1.40 4.91
C HIS A 8 9.62 2.31 3.77
N LEU A 9 8.55 1.93 3.07
CA LEU A 9 8.02 2.74 1.98
C LEU A 9 7.16 3.91 2.46
N GLY A 10 6.88 3.98 3.76
CA GLY A 10 6.12 5.06 4.34
C GLY A 10 4.65 4.75 4.56
N PHE A 11 4.25 3.51 4.41
CA PHE A 11 2.86 3.12 4.68
C PHE A 11 2.53 3.30 6.16
N GLU A 12 1.32 3.72 6.44
CA GLU A 12 0.82 3.91 7.79
C GLU A 12 -0.13 2.80 8.17
N LYS A 13 0.02 2.32 9.40
CA LYS A 13 -0.81 1.25 9.94
C LYS A 13 -2.19 1.77 10.29
N GLN A 14 -3.22 1.05 9.86
CA GLN A 14 -4.61 1.37 10.16
C GLN A 14 -5.26 0.21 10.89
N ASP A 15 -5.85 0.49 12.03
CA ASP A 15 -6.59 -0.51 12.79
C ASP A 15 -7.98 -0.68 12.20
N VAL A 16 -8.43 -1.95 12.16
CA VAL A 16 -9.77 -2.25 11.65
C VAL A 16 -10.85 -1.88 12.67
N GLY A 17 -10.45 -1.71 13.94
CA GLY A 17 -11.39 -1.34 14.98
C GLY A 17 -12.21 -2.50 15.53
N THR A 18 -11.72 -3.73 15.35
CA THR A 18 -12.37 -4.93 15.86
C THR A 18 -11.54 -5.56 16.96
N ASP A 19 -12.17 -6.43 17.74
CA ASP A 19 -11.49 -7.16 18.81
C ASP A 19 -10.50 -8.20 18.28
N ASN A 20 -10.50 -8.44 16.97
CA ASN A 20 -9.61 -9.43 16.37
C ASN A 20 -8.16 -8.95 16.24
N GLY A 21 -7.94 -7.64 16.38
CA GLY A 21 -6.58 -7.11 16.27
C GLY A 21 -6.02 -7.05 14.86
N PHE A 22 -6.85 -7.23 13.86
CA PHE A 22 -6.40 -7.14 12.48
C PHE A 22 -6.13 -5.69 12.09
N TYR A 23 -5.20 -5.50 11.15
CA TYR A 23 -4.83 -4.17 10.68
C TYR A 23 -4.42 -4.25 9.21
N TYR A 24 -4.30 -3.08 8.60
CA TYR A 24 -3.84 -2.96 7.21
C TYR A 24 -3.00 -1.69 7.11
N TYR A 25 -2.44 -1.45 5.94
CA TYR A 25 -1.58 -0.29 5.71
C TYR A 25 -2.09 0.54 4.56
N THR A 26 -1.88 1.85 4.65
CA THR A 26 -2.24 2.78 3.59
C THR A 26 -1.09 3.74 3.30
N LEU A 27 -1.03 4.22 2.07
CA LEU A 27 -0.07 5.24 1.67
C LEU A 27 -0.75 6.19 0.71
N ASP A 28 -0.82 7.46 1.10
CA ASP A 28 -1.40 8.50 0.25
C ASP A 28 -0.31 9.18 -0.56
N ILE A 29 -0.48 9.23 -1.87
CA ILE A 29 0.40 9.95 -2.78
C ILE A 29 -0.49 10.85 -3.62
N GLU A 30 -0.59 12.11 -3.23
CA GLU A 30 -1.48 13.08 -3.86
C GLU A 30 -2.92 12.55 -3.95
N ASP A 31 -3.43 12.36 -5.16
CA ASP A 31 -4.80 11.91 -5.36
C ASP A 31 -4.96 10.39 -5.29
N PHE A 32 -3.85 9.68 -5.08
CA PHE A 32 -3.86 8.22 -5.06
C PHE A 32 -3.72 7.71 -3.64
N CYS A 33 -4.54 6.73 -3.30
CA CYS A 33 -4.42 6.02 -2.04
C CYS A 33 -4.09 4.56 -2.33
N LEU A 34 -2.97 4.09 -1.79
CA LEU A 34 -2.59 2.69 -1.87
C LEU A 34 -3.02 2.02 -0.57
N ILE A 35 -3.64 0.87 -0.69
CA ILE A 35 -4.18 0.15 0.46
C ILE A 35 -3.78 -1.32 0.37
N THR A 36 -3.52 -1.93 1.52
CA THR A 36 -3.16 -3.34 1.57
C THR A 36 -4.33 -4.19 2.03
N ASN A 37 -4.18 -5.50 1.86
CA ASN A 37 -5.08 -6.46 2.48
C ASN A 37 -4.88 -6.45 4.00
N ALA A 38 -5.75 -7.14 4.71
CA ALA A 38 -5.68 -7.22 6.17
C ALA A 38 -4.56 -8.17 6.62
N SER A 39 -4.10 -7.99 7.84
CA SER A 39 -2.98 -8.75 8.40
C SER A 39 -3.29 -10.23 8.62
N ASP A 40 -4.54 -10.65 8.50
CA ASP A 40 -4.91 -12.06 8.65
C ASP A 40 -4.56 -12.90 7.42
N GLU A 41 -4.18 -12.29 6.32
CA GLU A 41 -3.77 -13.01 5.13
C GLU A 41 -2.29 -13.30 5.15
N GLU A 42 -1.89 -14.41 4.50
CA GLU A 42 -0.50 -14.86 4.55
C GLU A 42 0.47 -13.93 3.83
N LYS A 43 0.01 -13.28 2.78
CA LYS A 43 0.88 -12.44 1.95
C LYS A 43 0.31 -11.05 1.84
N TRP A 44 1.19 -10.07 1.93
CA TRP A 44 0.81 -8.69 1.75
C TRP A 44 0.66 -8.37 0.27
N LYS A 45 -0.42 -7.69 -0.06
CA LYS A 45 -0.72 -7.21 -1.41
C LYS A 45 -1.11 -5.76 -1.31
N VAL A 46 -0.76 -4.98 -2.33
CA VAL A 46 -1.10 -3.56 -2.37
C VAL A 46 -2.04 -3.31 -3.54
N TYR A 47 -3.09 -2.58 -3.27
CA TYR A 47 -4.11 -2.21 -4.26
C TYR A 47 -4.16 -0.70 -4.39
N ILE A 48 -4.66 -0.23 -5.53
CA ILE A 48 -4.97 1.19 -5.69
C ILE A 48 -6.45 1.36 -5.33
N PHE A 49 -6.72 2.18 -4.32
CA PHE A 49 -8.08 2.42 -3.88
C PHE A 49 -8.93 2.98 -5.02
N ASP A 50 -10.14 2.45 -5.18
CA ASP A 50 -11.08 2.81 -6.25
C ASP A 50 -10.68 2.34 -7.66
N TYR A 51 -9.60 1.60 -7.80
CA TYR A 51 -9.20 1.04 -9.10
C TYR A 51 -9.15 -0.47 -9.00
N ASN A 52 -10.09 -1.13 -9.65
CA ASN A 52 -10.13 -2.59 -9.67
C ASN A 52 -9.15 -3.13 -10.70
N GLY A 53 -8.57 -4.27 -10.40
CA GLY A 53 -7.69 -4.96 -11.33
C GLY A 53 -6.21 -4.64 -11.18
N PHE A 54 -5.85 -3.72 -10.29
CA PHE A 54 -4.45 -3.43 -10.01
C PHE A 54 -4.07 -4.02 -8.66
N GLU A 55 -3.04 -4.85 -8.67
CA GLU A 55 -2.59 -5.54 -7.48
C GLU A 55 -1.08 -5.71 -7.55
N PHE A 56 -0.38 -5.30 -6.51
CA PHE A 56 1.06 -5.44 -6.42
C PHE A 56 1.39 -6.48 -5.36
N THR A 57 2.01 -7.56 -5.78
CA THR A 57 2.48 -8.60 -4.88
C THR A 57 3.99 -8.62 -4.77
N ASP A 58 4.66 -7.95 -5.70
CA ASP A 58 6.12 -7.88 -5.76
C ASP A 58 6.60 -6.51 -5.33
N LEU A 59 7.52 -6.50 -4.36
CA LEU A 59 8.06 -5.27 -3.81
C LEU A 59 8.71 -4.39 -4.87
N LEU A 60 9.46 -5.00 -5.80
CA LEU A 60 10.17 -4.25 -6.81
C LEU A 60 9.21 -3.49 -7.73
N GLN A 61 8.13 -4.14 -8.13
CA GLN A 61 7.11 -3.50 -8.97
C GLN A 61 6.43 -2.36 -8.22
N LEU A 62 6.15 -2.56 -6.94
CA LEU A 62 5.52 -1.53 -6.12
C LEU A 62 6.43 -0.32 -5.98
N VAL A 63 7.71 -0.53 -5.73
CA VAL A 63 8.68 0.56 -5.60
C VAL A 63 8.75 1.37 -6.89
N LYS A 64 8.78 0.70 -8.02
CA LYS A 64 8.80 1.39 -9.33
C LYS A 64 7.55 2.23 -9.54
N PHE A 65 6.40 1.68 -9.19
CA PHE A 65 5.13 2.39 -9.34
C PHE A 65 5.10 3.64 -8.45
N ILE A 66 5.54 3.52 -7.22
CA ILE A 66 5.57 4.65 -6.28
C ILE A 66 6.51 5.75 -6.80
N LYS A 67 7.65 5.37 -7.34
CA LYS A 67 8.58 6.34 -7.91
C LYS A 67 7.98 7.09 -9.09
N ILE A 68 7.24 6.39 -9.94
CA ILE A 68 6.56 7.01 -11.07
C ILE A 68 5.51 8.01 -10.58
N LEU A 69 4.71 7.65 -9.59
CA LEU A 69 3.71 8.54 -9.03
C LEU A 69 4.34 9.80 -8.45
N LYS A 70 5.37 9.64 -7.64
CA LYS A 70 6.04 10.79 -7.02
C LYS A 70 6.70 11.69 -8.06
N SER A 71 7.27 11.11 -9.09
CA SER A 71 7.89 11.88 -10.17
C SER A 71 6.86 12.68 -10.95
N ALA A 72 5.70 12.08 -11.24
CA ALA A 72 4.64 12.76 -11.96
C ALA A 72 4.09 13.94 -11.16
N VAL A 73 3.96 13.78 -9.84
CA VAL A 73 3.47 14.83 -8.95
C VAL A 73 4.43 16.01 -8.91
N LYS A 74 5.72 15.74 -8.89
CA LYS A 74 6.74 16.81 -8.80
C LYS A 74 6.87 17.66 -10.05
N ARG A 75 6.23 17.28 -11.12
CA ARG A 75 6.33 18.00 -12.40
C ARG A 75 5.35 19.18 -12.53
N LYS A 76 4.56 19.39 -11.55
CA LYS A 76 3.61 20.49 -11.57
C LYS A 76 4.29 21.84 -11.36
#